data_b50d48c0ec48146a143ad26a444fbc88
#
_entry.id   b50d48c0ec48146a143ad26a444fbc88
#
_cell.length_a   1.000
_cell.length_b   1.000
_cell.length_c   1.000
_cell.angle_alpha   90.00
_cell.angle_beta   90.00
_cell.angle_gamma   90.00
#
_symmetry.space_group_name_H-M   'P 1'
#
loop_
_entity.id
_entity.type
_entity.pdbx_description
1 polymer ?
#
loop_
_entity_poly.entity_id
_entity_poly.type
_entity_poly.pdbx_seq_one_letter_code
_entity_poly.pdbx_strand_id
1 'polypeptide(L)'
;MKRKALATMMAAAMVLSMVGCGGAKTDSTASTTTTEKTEAAATEAADSAASADATVENKDKPLCWFNRQPSSSATGELDKEALNFNGNTYYVGFDANQGAELQGQMVLDYIKKNAETIDRNGDGVIGYVLAIGDIGHNDSIARTRGVRSTLGTGVEADGTVDSTPAGTNVDGKAKVVQDATLEVDGKTYTIRELASQEMKNSAGATWDAATAGNAIGIWTASFGDQIDVVVSNNDGMGMSMFNAWAKDNKVPTFGYDANSDAVAAIGEGYGGTISQHADVQAYLTLRVLRNALDGVDIDTGIGTADDAGNCLVEGEDYRYSEEDRSYYALNIAVTAENYNDFTDSTLSLIHI
;
A
#
# COMPACT_ATOMS: atom_id res chain seq x y z
N MET A 1 -40.70 8.26 -7.79
CA MET A 1 -40.51 6.93 -7.21
C MET A 1 -39.24 6.21 -7.73
N LYS A 2 -38.71 6.56 -8.90
CA LYS A 2 -37.48 5.92 -9.47
C LYS A 2 -36.15 6.35 -8.82
N ARG A 3 -36.09 7.53 -8.18
CA ARG A 3 -34.86 8.07 -7.56
C ARG A 3 -34.50 7.44 -6.19
N LYS A 4 -35.44 6.85 -5.47
CA LYS A 4 -35.18 6.23 -4.16
C LYS A 4 -34.61 4.80 -4.26
N ALA A 5 -34.83 4.10 -5.38
CA ALA A 5 -34.33 2.75 -5.59
C ALA A 5 -32.82 2.75 -5.97
N LEU A 6 -32.32 3.82 -6.62
CA LEU A 6 -30.92 3.92 -7.04
C LEU A 6 -29.99 4.18 -5.85
N ALA A 7 -30.45 5.00 -4.87
CA ALA A 7 -29.67 5.32 -3.67
C ALA A 7 -29.47 4.09 -2.76
N THR A 8 -30.42 3.16 -2.77
CA THR A 8 -30.33 1.94 -1.94
C THR A 8 -29.41 0.87 -2.55
N MET A 9 -29.25 0.84 -3.87
CA MET A 9 -28.31 -0.06 -4.53
C MET A 9 -26.84 0.41 -4.42
N MET A 10 -26.58 1.74 -4.43
CA MET A 10 -25.24 2.26 -4.23
C MET A 10 -24.70 2.00 -2.81
N ALA A 11 -25.55 2.04 -1.78
CA ALA A 11 -25.17 1.74 -0.41
C ALA A 11 -24.77 0.26 -0.19
N ALA A 12 -25.32 -0.67 -0.96
CA ALA A 12 -25.01 -2.08 -0.84
C ALA A 12 -23.67 -2.49 -1.46
N ALA A 13 -23.20 -1.79 -2.50
CA ALA A 13 -21.92 -2.07 -3.15
C ALA A 13 -20.71 -1.55 -2.37
N MET A 14 -20.89 -0.47 -1.56
CA MET A 14 -19.81 0.08 -0.72
C MET A 14 -19.54 -0.74 0.56
N VAL A 15 -20.47 -1.55 1.02
CA VAL A 15 -20.32 -2.31 2.28
C VAL A 15 -19.45 -3.57 2.13
N LEU A 16 -19.24 -4.07 0.91
CA LEU A 16 -18.44 -5.29 0.70
C LEU A 16 -16.92 -5.08 0.62
N SER A 17 -16.44 -3.85 0.49
CA SER A 17 -15.00 -3.58 0.41
C SER A 17 -14.37 -3.09 1.73
N MET A 18 -15.15 -2.90 2.80
CA MET A 18 -14.65 -2.40 4.10
C MET A 18 -14.57 -3.47 5.21
N VAL A 19 -14.69 -4.75 4.90
CA VAL A 19 -14.50 -5.82 5.90
C VAL A 19 -13.09 -6.36 5.81
N GLY A 20 -12.16 -5.60 6.36
CA GLY A 20 -10.75 -5.97 6.42
C GLY A 20 -9.93 -5.20 7.44
N CYS A 21 -10.52 -4.78 8.57
CA CYS A 21 -9.74 -4.42 9.78
C CYS A 21 -10.66 -4.28 10.99
N GLY A 22 -10.42 -5.11 12.01
CA GLY A 22 -10.83 -4.76 13.36
C GLY A 22 -11.57 -5.81 14.19
N GLY A 23 -10.83 -6.50 15.05
CA GLY A 23 -11.19 -6.71 16.46
C GLY A 23 -12.22 -7.78 16.82
N ALA A 24 -11.71 -8.89 17.28
CA ALA A 24 -12.40 -9.96 18.00
C ALA A 24 -13.13 -9.50 19.27
N LYS A 25 -14.32 -10.07 19.52
CA LYS A 25 -14.75 -10.49 20.87
C LYS A 25 -15.48 -11.82 20.77
N THR A 26 -15.01 -12.72 21.60
CA THR A 26 -15.48 -14.06 21.92
C THR A 26 -16.92 -14.12 22.37
N ASP A 27 -17.71 -15.14 21.91
CA ASP A 27 -18.22 -16.13 22.84
C ASP A 27 -18.70 -17.41 22.14
N SER A 28 -18.53 -18.49 22.89
CA SER A 28 -18.63 -19.91 22.56
C SER A 28 -20.04 -20.42 22.25
N THR A 29 -20.21 -21.41 21.43
CA THR A 29 -20.54 -22.79 21.76
C THR A 29 -20.91 -23.65 20.54
N ALA A 30 -20.21 -24.77 20.46
CA ALA A 30 -20.59 -26.12 20.05
C ALA A 30 -21.10 -26.48 18.64
N SER A 31 -20.25 -27.30 18.03
CA SER A 31 -20.56 -28.58 17.35
C SER A 31 -21.26 -28.59 15.98
N THR A 32 -20.62 -28.99 14.94
CA THR A 32 -20.48 -30.36 14.39
C THR A 32 -19.87 -30.31 13.00
N THR A 33 -18.90 -31.14 12.84
CA THR A 33 -18.27 -31.81 11.68
C THR A 33 -18.93 -31.68 10.29
N THR A 34 -18.07 -31.51 9.33
CA THR A 34 -17.99 -31.92 7.92
C THR A 34 -17.97 -30.77 6.89
N THR A 35 -16.85 -30.68 6.24
CA THR A 35 -16.56 -30.38 4.84
C THR A 35 -15.44 -29.34 4.63
N GLU A 36 -14.23 -29.73 4.93
CA GLU A 36 -13.02 -29.04 4.43
C GLU A 36 -12.68 -29.61 3.05
N LYS A 37 -13.24 -29.07 1.99
CA LYS A 37 -12.68 -29.23 0.64
C LYS A 37 -13.34 -28.34 -0.43
N THR A 38 -14.10 -27.31 -0.05
CA THR A 38 -14.88 -26.53 -1.01
C THR A 38 -14.58 -25.01 -0.97
N GLU A 39 -13.78 -24.49 -0.01
CA GLU A 39 -13.58 -23.03 0.10
C GLU A 39 -12.52 -22.45 -0.83
N ALA A 40 -11.45 -23.17 -1.13
CA ALA A 40 -10.43 -22.65 -2.06
C ALA A 40 -10.90 -22.60 -3.53
N ALA A 41 -11.77 -23.56 -3.92
CA ALA A 41 -12.35 -23.57 -5.25
C ALA A 41 -13.52 -22.57 -5.41
N ALA A 42 -14.16 -22.16 -4.29
CA ALA A 42 -15.25 -21.19 -4.30
C ALA A 42 -14.76 -19.74 -4.45
N THR A 43 -13.51 -19.42 -4.02
CA THR A 43 -12.95 -18.06 -4.15
C THR A 43 -12.51 -17.79 -5.58
N GLU A 44 -11.87 -18.75 -6.26
CA GLU A 44 -11.53 -18.59 -7.68
C GLU A 44 -12.76 -18.61 -8.59
N ALA A 45 -13.79 -19.42 -8.26
CA ALA A 45 -15.03 -19.47 -9.00
C ALA A 45 -15.92 -18.24 -8.78
N ALA A 46 -15.84 -17.58 -7.62
CA ALA A 46 -16.57 -16.34 -7.35
C ALA A 46 -15.96 -15.14 -8.09
N ASP A 47 -14.62 -15.07 -8.20
CA ASP A 47 -13.92 -14.01 -8.95
C ASP A 47 -14.16 -14.17 -10.47
N SER A 48 -14.14 -15.40 -11.00
CA SER A 48 -14.45 -15.65 -12.40
C SER A 48 -15.95 -15.49 -12.72
N ALA A 49 -16.86 -15.79 -11.77
CA ALA A 49 -18.29 -15.61 -11.95
C ALA A 49 -18.70 -14.13 -11.87
N ALA A 50 -18.06 -13.31 -11.00
CA ALA A 50 -18.29 -11.87 -10.95
C ALA A 50 -17.82 -11.17 -12.23
N SER A 51 -16.71 -11.59 -12.82
CA SER A 51 -16.21 -11.08 -14.10
C SER A 51 -17.10 -11.50 -15.28
N ALA A 52 -17.61 -12.74 -15.30
CA ALA A 52 -18.52 -13.23 -16.33
C ALA A 52 -19.90 -12.54 -16.27
N ASP A 53 -20.42 -12.29 -15.08
CA ASP A 53 -21.71 -11.61 -14.85
C ASP A 53 -21.62 -10.12 -15.25
N ALA A 54 -20.52 -9.45 -14.92
CA ALA A 54 -20.25 -8.09 -15.38
C ALA A 54 -20.22 -7.97 -16.91
N THR A 55 -19.68 -8.98 -17.60
CA THR A 55 -19.54 -8.97 -19.06
C THR A 55 -20.85 -9.20 -19.82
N VAL A 56 -21.83 -9.91 -19.25
CA VAL A 56 -23.08 -10.25 -19.93
C VAL A 56 -24.20 -9.22 -19.67
N GLU A 57 -24.44 -8.86 -18.41
CA GLU A 57 -25.57 -7.99 -18.06
C GLU A 57 -25.25 -6.49 -18.09
N ASN A 58 -23.99 -6.10 -17.89
CA ASN A 58 -23.60 -4.71 -17.73
C ASN A 58 -22.61 -4.22 -18.81
N LYS A 59 -22.49 -4.95 -19.92
CA LYS A 59 -21.52 -4.66 -20.98
C LYS A 59 -21.57 -3.22 -21.56
N ASP A 60 -22.68 -2.53 -21.42
CA ASP A 60 -22.89 -1.18 -21.94
C ASP A 60 -22.91 -0.12 -20.83
N LYS A 61 -22.67 -0.52 -19.57
CA LYS A 61 -22.67 0.40 -18.42
C LYS A 61 -21.28 0.93 -18.13
N PRO A 62 -21.16 2.15 -17.60
CA PRO A 62 -19.91 2.66 -17.08
C PRO A 62 -19.34 1.76 -15.98
N LEU A 63 -18.05 1.50 -16.07
CA LEU A 63 -17.27 0.74 -15.09
C LEU A 63 -16.08 1.59 -14.66
N CYS A 64 -15.83 1.68 -13.36
CA CYS A 64 -14.63 2.27 -12.82
C CYS A 64 -13.93 1.27 -11.89
N TRP A 65 -12.74 0.85 -12.27
CA TRP A 65 -11.83 0.18 -11.38
C TRP A 65 -11.35 1.19 -10.33
N PHE A 66 -11.32 0.79 -9.07
CA PHE A 66 -11.02 1.69 -7.97
C PHE A 66 -9.87 1.17 -7.11
N ASN A 67 -8.99 2.07 -6.68
CA ASN A 67 -7.85 1.84 -5.81
C ASN A 67 -6.82 0.87 -6.43
N ARG A 68 -7.12 -0.42 -6.46
CA ARG A 68 -6.21 -1.41 -7.03
C ARG A 68 -6.28 -1.43 -8.55
N GLN A 69 -5.14 -1.18 -9.18
CA GLN A 69 -5.00 -1.24 -10.63
C GLN A 69 -5.35 -2.64 -11.16
N PRO A 70 -6.22 -2.77 -12.18
CA PRO A 70 -6.35 -4.02 -12.89
C PRO A 70 -5.01 -4.37 -13.53
N SER A 71 -4.47 -5.52 -13.21
CA SER A 71 -3.12 -5.89 -13.62
C SER A 71 -3.08 -7.29 -14.19
N SER A 72 -2.27 -7.48 -15.22
CA SER A 72 -1.97 -8.78 -15.78
C SER A 72 -1.35 -9.68 -14.71
N SER A 73 -1.91 -10.85 -14.51
CA SER A 73 -1.37 -11.85 -13.59
C SER A 73 0.01 -12.37 -14.00
N ALA A 74 0.37 -12.20 -15.29
CA ALA A 74 1.66 -12.65 -15.82
C ALA A 74 2.79 -11.63 -15.62
N THR A 75 2.49 -10.32 -15.73
CA THR A 75 3.51 -9.27 -15.73
C THR A 75 3.39 -8.29 -14.57
N GLY A 76 2.22 -8.21 -13.92
CA GLY A 76 1.92 -7.21 -12.91
C GLY A 76 1.66 -5.80 -13.47
N GLU A 77 1.76 -5.63 -14.80
CA GLU A 77 1.50 -4.36 -15.47
C GLU A 77 -0.01 -4.10 -15.63
N LEU A 78 -0.37 -2.86 -15.94
CA LEU A 78 -1.74 -2.46 -16.23
C LEU A 78 -2.36 -3.36 -17.29
N ASP A 79 -3.49 -3.97 -16.95
CA ASP A 79 -4.27 -4.78 -17.88
C ASP A 79 -5.12 -3.87 -18.78
N LYS A 80 -4.57 -3.56 -19.95
CA LYS A 80 -5.25 -2.73 -20.96
C LYS A 80 -6.50 -3.42 -21.52
N GLU A 81 -6.61 -4.74 -21.49
CA GLU A 81 -7.82 -5.47 -21.90
C GLU A 81 -8.96 -5.22 -20.91
N ALA A 82 -8.67 -5.26 -19.60
CA ALA A 82 -9.64 -4.92 -18.57
C ALA A 82 -10.15 -3.47 -18.70
N LEU A 83 -9.31 -2.52 -19.08
CA LEU A 83 -9.72 -1.13 -19.34
C LEU A 83 -10.45 -0.96 -20.68
N ASN A 84 -10.28 -1.87 -21.62
CA ASN A 84 -10.97 -1.86 -22.90
C ASN A 84 -12.24 -2.73 -22.89
N PHE A 85 -12.75 -3.11 -21.72
CA PHE A 85 -14.00 -3.84 -21.59
C PHE A 85 -15.15 -3.17 -22.37
N ASN A 86 -15.29 -1.86 -22.23
CA ASN A 86 -16.14 -1.02 -23.09
C ASN A 86 -15.59 0.42 -23.17
N GLY A 87 -16.24 1.28 -24.00
CA GLY A 87 -15.83 2.69 -24.15
C GLY A 87 -15.97 3.55 -22.89
N ASN A 88 -16.68 3.06 -21.86
CA ASN A 88 -16.93 3.75 -20.59
C ASN A 88 -16.27 3.01 -19.40
N THR A 89 -15.13 2.38 -19.62
CA THR A 89 -14.35 1.74 -18.57
C THR A 89 -13.17 2.64 -18.20
N TYR A 90 -13.01 2.88 -16.91
CA TYR A 90 -12.02 3.79 -16.33
C TYR A 90 -11.29 3.13 -15.18
N TYR A 91 -10.14 3.69 -14.83
CA TYR A 91 -9.45 3.38 -13.58
C TYR A 91 -9.23 4.67 -12.77
N VAL A 92 -9.48 4.60 -11.48
CA VAL A 92 -9.15 5.64 -10.51
C VAL A 92 -8.43 5.00 -9.34
N GLY A 93 -7.18 5.36 -9.15
CA GLY A 93 -6.36 4.83 -8.08
C GLY A 93 -5.13 5.70 -7.85
N PHE A 94 -4.02 5.08 -7.53
CA PHE A 94 -2.74 5.74 -7.33
C PHE A 94 -1.66 5.06 -8.19
N ASP A 95 -0.54 5.75 -8.38
CA ASP A 95 0.62 5.15 -9.04
C ASP A 95 1.46 4.38 -7.98
N ALA A 96 1.35 3.05 -8.01
CA ALA A 96 2.01 2.18 -7.04
C ALA A 96 3.54 2.27 -7.11
N ASN A 97 4.11 2.46 -8.30
CA ASN A 97 5.56 2.58 -8.48
C ASN A 97 6.05 3.93 -7.96
N GLN A 98 5.38 5.03 -8.30
CA GLN A 98 5.71 6.37 -7.79
C GLN A 98 5.65 6.41 -6.25
N GLY A 99 4.59 5.85 -5.65
CA GLY A 99 4.47 5.79 -4.19
C GLY A 99 5.53 4.89 -3.53
N ALA A 100 5.92 3.81 -4.20
CA ALA A 100 6.97 2.91 -3.73
C ALA A 100 8.36 3.57 -3.75
N GLU A 101 8.69 4.28 -4.81
CA GLU A 101 9.93 5.07 -4.91
C GLU A 101 9.95 6.18 -3.85
N LEU A 102 8.80 6.84 -3.64
CA LEU A 102 8.66 7.89 -2.63
C LEU A 102 8.87 7.34 -1.21
N GLN A 103 8.37 6.12 -0.91
CA GLN A 103 8.65 5.45 0.36
C GLN A 103 10.15 5.19 0.54
N GLY A 104 10.79 4.63 -0.47
CA GLY A 104 12.24 4.41 -0.45
C GLY A 104 13.02 5.71 -0.27
N GLN A 105 12.64 6.78 -0.96
CA GLN A 105 13.28 8.10 -0.86
C GLN A 105 13.10 8.70 0.55
N MET A 106 11.91 8.60 1.14
CA MET A 106 11.65 9.04 2.51
C MET A 106 12.57 8.33 3.52
N VAL A 107 12.76 7.01 3.37
CA VAL A 107 13.69 6.24 4.21
C VAL A 107 15.12 6.68 4.00
N LEU A 108 15.56 6.82 2.74
CA LEU A 108 16.94 7.23 2.39
C LEU A 108 17.27 8.64 2.90
N ASP A 109 16.34 9.58 2.77
CA ASP A 109 16.52 10.96 3.24
C ASP A 109 16.63 11.01 4.77
N TYR A 110 15.81 10.20 5.46
CA TYR A 110 15.94 10.06 6.91
C TYR A 110 17.30 9.50 7.32
N ILE A 111 17.76 8.44 6.65
CA ILE A 111 19.08 7.84 6.89
C ILE A 111 20.19 8.88 6.66
N LYS A 112 20.16 9.61 5.55
CA LYS A 112 21.17 10.64 5.25
C LYS A 112 21.18 11.76 6.28
N LYS A 113 20.00 12.23 6.71
CA LYS A 113 19.86 13.31 7.70
C LYS A 113 20.36 12.90 9.09
N ASN A 114 20.31 11.61 9.41
CA ASN A 114 20.62 11.07 10.74
C ASN A 114 21.80 10.08 10.72
N ALA A 115 22.63 10.05 9.69
CA ALA A 115 23.64 9.01 9.46
C ALA A 115 24.61 8.79 10.63
N GLU A 116 24.93 9.86 11.40
CA GLU A 116 25.83 9.74 12.55
C GLU A 116 25.19 9.09 13.80
N THR A 117 23.87 9.08 13.88
CA THR A 117 23.13 8.63 15.07
C THR A 117 22.26 7.41 14.82
N ILE A 118 21.98 7.11 13.55
CA ILE A 118 21.12 6.00 13.16
C ILE A 118 21.84 4.65 13.24
N ASP A 119 23.15 4.62 12.97
CA ASP A 119 24.03 3.46 13.18
C ASP A 119 24.20 3.25 14.70
N ARG A 120 23.34 2.44 15.29
CA ARG A 120 23.16 2.32 16.73
C ARG A 120 24.32 1.62 17.44
N ASN A 121 24.97 0.70 16.76
CA ASN A 121 26.12 -0.06 17.28
C ASN A 121 27.48 0.49 16.82
N GLY A 122 27.48 1.44 15.86
CA GLY A 122 28.69 2.14 15.39
C GLY A 122 29.59 1.28 14.49
N ASP A 123 29.06 0.25 13.84
CA ASP A 123 29.83 -0.68 13.01
C ASP A 123 29.97 -0.24 11.54
N GLY A 124 29.35 0.89 11.16
CA GLY A 124 29.33 1.42 9.81
C GLY A 124 28.32 0.74 8.89
N VAL A 125 27.44 -0.12 9.45
CA VAL A 125 26.35 -0.77 8.73
C VAL A 125 25.02 -0.20 9.22
N ILE A 126 24.22 0.33 8.32
CA ILE A 126 22.84 0.73 8.61
C ILE A 126 21.94 -0.43 8.23
N GLY A 127 21.54 -1.19 9.25
CA GLY A 127 20.74 -2.38 9.11
C GLY A 127 19.24 -2.08 9.13
N TYR A 128 18.49 -2.59 8.14
CA TYR A 128 17.05 -2.49 8.17
C TYR A 128 16.35 -3.85 8.09
N VAL A 129 15.11 -3.89 8.58
CA VAL A 129 14.21 -5.03 8.43
C VAL A 129 12.98 -4.60 7.65
N LEU A 130 12.39 -5.51 6.84
CA LEU A 130 11.30 -5.22 5.93
C LEU A 130 10.11 -6.17 6.12
N ALA A 131 8.96 -5.64 6.51
CA ALA A 131 7.70 -6.34 6.53
C ALA A 131 7.01 -6.27 5.16
N ILE A 132 6.92 -7.41 4.47
CA ILE A 132 6.30 -7.55 3.16
C ILE A 132 4.85 -7.98 3.34
N GLY A 133 3.91 -7.31 2.68
CA GLY A 133 2.48 -7.59 2.84
C GLY A 133 2.07 -8.94 2.27
N ASP A 134 2.13 -9.07 0.94
CA ASP A 134 1.76 -10.26 0.18
C ASP A 134 2.66 -10.34 -1.06
N ILE A 135 3.40 -11.43 -1.18
CA ILE A 135 4.37 -11.63 -2.28
C ILE A 135 3.72 -11.75 -3.66
N GLY A 136 2.42 -12.00 -3.72
CA GLY A 136 1.62 -12.06 -4.96
C GLY A 136 0.84 -10.77 -5.26
N HIS A 137 0.86 -9.78 -4.37
CA HIS A 137 0.13 -8.53 -4.52
C HIS A 137 0.98 -7.47 -5.21
N ASN A 138 0.46 -6.84 -6.28
CA ASN A 138 1.20 -5.87 -7.08
C ASN A 138 1.78 -4.71 -6.26
N ASP A 139 0.99 -4.13 -5.34
CA ASP A 139 1.46 -3.03 -4.51
C ASP A 139 2.56 -3.47 -3.54
N SER A 140 2.46 -4.67 -2.98
CA SER A 140 3.49 -5.23 -2.12
C SER A 140 4.80 -5.46 -2.88
N ILE A 141 4.70 -5.98 -4.11
CA ILE A 141 5.84 -6.14 -5.02
C ILE A 141 6.46 -4.79 -5.34
N ALA A 142 5.63 -3.79 -5.72
CA ALA A 142 6.10 -2.45 -6.04
C ALA A 142 6.79 -1.79 -4.83
N ARG A 143 6.14 -1.80 -3.64
CA ARG A 143 6.67 -1.21 -2.40
C ARG A 143 7.99 -1.84 -1.97
N THR A 144 8.10 -3.18 -2.04
CA THR A 144 9.34 -3.90 -1.73
C THR A 144 10.46 -3.53 -2.70
N ARG A 145 10.17 -3.51 -4.01
CA ARG A 145 11.14 -3.12 -5.04
C ARG A 145 11.54 -1.66 -4.92
N GLY A 146 10.59 -0.75 -4.70
CA GLY A 146 10.86 0.69 -4.57
C GLY A 146 11.79 1.00 -3.40
N VAL A 147 11.56 0.40 -2.23
CA VAL A 147 12.45 0.54 -1.07
C VAL A 147 13.83 0.01 -1.40
N ARG A 148 13.95 -1.22 -1.89
CA ARG A 148 15.26 -1.82 -2.23
C ARG A 148 16.00 -1.05 -3.31
N SER A 149 15.30 -0.68 -4.40
CA SER A 149 15.88 0.10 -5.49
C SER A 149 16.46 1.43 -5.00
N THR A 150 15.68 2.18 -4.21
CA THR A 150 16.09 3.49 -3.72
C THR A 150 17.23 3.39 -2.71
N LEU A 151 17.22 2.39 -1.83
CA LEU A 151 18.32 2.12 -0.90
C LEU A 151 19.53 1.49 -1.59
N GLY A 152 19.40 1.03 -2.84
CA GLY A 152 20.44 0.35 -3.60
C GLY A 152 20.64 -1.11 -3.21
N THR A 153 19.80 -1.66 -2.35
CA THR A 153 19.89 -3.05 -1.91
C THR A 153 19.15 -3.99 -2.85
N GLY A 154 19.58 -5.26 -2.92
CA GLY A 154 18.90 -6.28 -3.74
C GLY A 154 18.86 -6.01 -5.23
N VAL A 155 19.75 -5.16 -5.73
CA VAL A 155 19.90 -4.89 -7.16
C VAL A 155 20.75 -6.00 -7.78
N GLU A 156 20.18 -6.77 -8.68
CA GLU A 156 20.87 -7.85 -9.39
C GLU A 156 21.82 -7.28 -10.46
N ALA A 157 22.71 -8.12 -10.97
CA ALA A 157 23.72 -7.70 -11.96
C ALA A 157 23.12 -7.18 -13.28
N ASP A 158 21.90 -7.56 -13.62
CA ASP A 158 21.15 -7.07 -14.79
C ASP A 158 20.33 -5.80 -14.50
N GLY A 159 20.42 -5.27 -13.28
CA GLY A 159 19.68 -4.08 -12.84
C GLY A 159 18.27 -4.35 -12.34
N THR A 160 17.81 -5.61 -12.33
CA THR A 160 16.51 -5.97 -11.75
C THR A 160 16.55 -5.89 -10.22
N VAL A 161 15.40 -5.61 -9.61
CA VAL A 161 15.24 -5.59 -8.15
C VAL A 161 14.18 -6.62 -7.76
N ASP A 162 14.58 -7.54 -6.90
CA ASP A 162 13.71 -8.61 -6.44
C ASP A 162 12.79 -8.15 -5.30
N SER A 163 11.56 -8.65 -5.30
CA SER A 163 10.57 -8.48 -4.23
C SER A 163 10.44 -9.71 -3.31
N THR A 164 11.22 -10.77 -3.56
CA THR A 164 11.19 -11.99 -2.75
C THR A 164 11.78 -11.72 -1.35
N PRO A 165 11.18 -12.26 -0.26
CA PRO A 165 11.75 -12.15 1.07
C PRO A 165 13.16 -12.71 1.17
N ALA A 166 14.04 -12.07 1.96
CA ALA A 166 15.36 -12.60 2.28
C ALA A 166 15.25 -13.96 2.94
N GLY A 167 16.18 -14.87 2.61
CA GLY A 167 16.16 -16.24 3.13
C GLY A 167 15.19 -17.18 2.42
N THR A 168 14.37 -16.71 1.48
CA THR A 168 13.55 -17.60 0.63
C THR A 168 14.43 -18.58 -0.10
N ASN A 169 14.04 -19.87 -0.07
CA ASN A 169 14.78 -20.89 -0.77
C ASN A 169 14.53 -20.81 -2.27
N VAL A 170 15.56 -20.47 -3.02
CA VAL A 170 15.56 -20.47 -4.48
C VAL A 170 16.62 -21.46 -4.96
N ASP A 171 16.23 -22.47 -5.70
CA ASP A 171 17.14 -23.52 -6.22
C ASP A 171 18.04 -24.16 -5.16
N GLY A 172 17.51 -24.39 -3.96
CA GLY A 172 18.21 -25.02 -2.86
C GLY A 172 19.15 -24.09 -2.06
N LYS A 173 19.09 -22.77 -2.33
CA LYS A 173 19.88 -21.76 -1.60
C LYS A 173 18.98 -20.71 -0.99
N ALA A 174 19.34 -20.25 0.20
CA ALA A 174 18.67 -19.08 0.79
C ALA A 174 19.04 -17.82 -0.01
N LYS A 175 18.01 -17.05 -0.41
CA LYS A 175 18.22 -15.78 -1.11
C LYS A 175 18.86 -14.77 -0.18
N VAL A 176 19.90 -14.12 -0.66
CA VAL A 176 20.59 -13.01 0.01
C VAL A 176 20.24 -11.72 -0.75
N VAL A 177 19.77 -10.72 -0.03
CA VAL A 177 19.61 -9.37 -0.58
C VAL A 177 20.97 -8.69 -0.56
N GLN A 178 21.40 -8.15 -1.70
CA GLN A 178 22.72 -7.51 -1.83
C GLN A 178 22.79 -6.22 -1.00
N ASP A 179 23.94 -6.00 -0.37
CA ASP A 179 24.25 -4.76 0.35
C ASP A 179 24.45 -3.59 -0.64
N ALA A 180 24.23 -2.38 -0.15
CA ALA A 180 24.54 -1.15 -0.88
C ALA A 180 25.57 -0.29 -0.13
N THR A 181 26.21 0.62 -0.84
CA THR A 181 27.13 1.61 -0.26
C THR A 181 26.48 3.00 -0.28
N LEU A 182 26.56 3.72 0.84
CA LEU A 182 26.07 5.08 0.99
C LEU A 182 27.19 6.00 1.48
N GLU A 183 27.43 7.08 0.76
CA GLU A 183 28.36 8.14 1.16
C GLU A 183 27.56 9.31 1.78
N VAL A 184 27.86 9.68 3.02
CA VAL A 184 27.29 10.85 3.71
C VAL A 184 28.40 11.60 4.43
N ASP A 185 28.57 12.89 4.13
CA ASP A 185 29.53 13.80 4.78
C ASP A 185 30.98 13.27 4.82
N GLY A 186 31.35 12.54 3.76
CA GLY A 186 32.68 11.95 3.61
C GLY A 186 32.93 10.68 4.40
N LYS A 187 31.87 10.10 5.00
CA LYS A 187 31.88 8.76 5.60
C LYS A 187 31.16 7.78 4.70
N THR A 188 31.67 6.56 4.65
CA THR A 188 31.07 5.45 3.90
C THR A 188 30.31 4.54 4.86
N TYR A 189 29.05 4.27 4.55
CA TYR A 189 28.19 3.32 5.25
C TYR A 189 27.78 2.19 4.31
N THR A 190 27.52 1.03 4.90
CA THR A 190 26.87 -0.08 4.21
C THR A 190 25.39 -0.09 4.57
N ILE A 191 24.49 -0.09 3.60
CA ILE A 191 23.06 -0.34 3.83
C ILE A 191 22.80 -1.84 3.66
N ARG A 192 22.16 -2.47 4.63
CA ARG A 192 21.92 -3.91 4.64
C ARG A 192 20.50 -4.26 5.03
N GLU A 193 19.84 -5.09 4.21
CA GLU A 193 18.60 -5.75 4.62
C GLU A 193 18.93 -6.96 5.51
N LEU A 194 18.72 -6.83 6.82
CA LEU A 194 19.01 -7.88 7.79
C LEU A 194 18.02 -9.03 7.70
N ALA A 195 16.75 -8.71 7.50
CA ALA A 195 15.68 -9.68 7.33
C ALA A 195 14.48 -9.06 6.62
N SER A 196 13.74 -9.90 5.90
CA SER A 196 12.40 -9.59 5.41
C SER A 196 11.52 -10.83 5.42
N GLN A 197 10.21 -10.63 5.52
CA GLN A 197 9.26 -11.73 5.57
C GLN A 197 7.90 -11.27 5.03
N GLU A 198 7.20 -12.19 4.34
CA GLU A 198 5.78 -12.04 4.06
C GLU A 198 4.99 -12.13 5.37
N MET A 199 4.16 -11.11 5.66
CA MET A 199 3.34 -11.08 6.86
C MET A 199 2.04 -11.85 6.65
N LYS A 200 2.19 -13.18 6.61
CA LYS A 200 1.14 -14.15 6.40
C LYS A 200 0.94 -15.00 7.64
N ASN A 201 -0.27 -15.05 8.16
CA ASN A 201 -0.60 -15.84 9.32
C ASN A 201 -0.85 -17.33 8.97
N SER A 202 -1.02 -18.15 9.99
CA SER A 202 -1.25 -19.59 9.82
C SER A 202 -2.55 -19.97 9.12
N ALA A 203 -3.51 -19.05 9.06
CA ALA A 203 -4.76 -19.21 8.31
C ALA A 203 -4.63 -18.80 6.84
N GLY A 204 -3.47 -18.29 6.41
CA GLY A 204 -3.20 -17.88 5.06
C GLY A 204 -3.52 -16.41 4.75
N ALA A 205 -4.06 -15.64 5.71
CA ALA A 205 -4.30 -14.21 5.53
C ALA A 205 -2.97 -13.44 5.53
N THR A 206 -2.80 -12.57 4.55
CA THR A 206 -1.63 -11.71 4.34
C THR A 206 -1.85 -10.32 4.94
N TRP A 207 -0.83 -9.46 4.93
CA TRP A 207 -0.85 -8.12 5.56
C TRP A 207 -1.15 -8.17 7.07
N ASP A 208 -0.79 -9.28 7.73
CA ASP A 208 -1.18 -9.56 9.10
C ASP A 208 -0.29 -8.82 10.11
N ALA A 209 -0.88 -7.86 10.81
CA ALA A 209 -0.22 -7.02 11.79
C ALA A 209 0.32 -7.83 12.99
N ALA A 210 -0.38 -8.89 13.41
CA ALA A 210 0.07 -9.73 14.52
C ALA A 210 1.32 -10.54 14.12
N THR A 211 1.37 -11.04 12.89
CA THR A 211 2.56 -11.68 12.33
C THR A 211 3.74 -10.72 12.29
N ALA A 212 3.53 -9.43 11.91
CA ALA A 212 4.57 -8.40 11.92
C ALA A 212 5.11 -8.12 13.34
N GLY A 213 4.20 -8.00 14.32
CA GLY A 213 4.58 -7.84 15.73
C GLY A 213 5.37 -9.04 16.29
N ASN A 214 5.08 -10.25 15.85
CA ASN A 214 5.86 -11.44 16.20
C ASN A 214 7.22 -11.47 15.47
N ALA A 215 7.25 -11.08 14.20
CA ALA A 215 8.46 -11.07 13.38
C ALA A 215 9.51 -10.13 13.97
N ILE A 216 9.13 -8.92 14.40
CA ILE A 216 10.09 -7.99 15.01
C ILE A 216 10.71 -8.59 16.29
N GLY A 217 9.96 -9.33 17.09
CA GLY A 217 10.49 -10.03 18.26
C GLY A 217 11.54 -11.10 17.91
N ILE A 218 11.34 -11.83 16.81
CA ILE A 218 12.29 -12.82 16.30
C ILE A 218 13.54 -12.12 15.74
N TRP A 219 13.37 -11.07 14.98
CA TRP A 219 14.46 -10.31 14.36
C TRP A 219 15.35 -9.63 15.42
N THR A 220 14.73 -9.06 16.45
CA THR A 220 15.49 -8.43 17.54
C THR A 220 16.28 -9.43 18.36
N ALA A 221 15.78 -10.65 18.52
CA ALA A 221 16.55 -11.73 19.16
C ALA A 221 17.76 -12.16 18.32
N SER A 222 17.72 -11.99 16.99
CA SER A 222 18.77 -12.38 16.06
C SER A 222 19.80 -11.27 15.80
N PHE A 223 19.34 -10.03 15.67
CA PHE A 223 20.16 -8.91 15.21
C PHE A 223 20.36 -7.81 16.28
N GLY A 224 19.47 -7.69 17.26
CA GLY A 224 19.62 -6.77 18.37
C GLY A 224 19.79 -5.30 17.94
N ASP A 225 20.91 -4.72 18.32
CA ASP A 225 21.29 -3.33 18.03
C ASP A 225 21.79 -3.07 16.60
N GLN A 226 21.87 -4.10 15.76
CA GLN A 226 22.10 -3.96 14.33
C GLN A 226 20.86 -3.47 13.56
N ILE A 227 19.65 -3.53 14.16
CA ILE A 227 18.44 -3.03 13.53
C ILE A 227 18.35 -1.52 13.77
N ASP A 228 18.60 -0.75 12.74
CA ASP A 228 18.61 0.72 12.76
C ASP A 228 17.35 1.32 12.18
N VAL A 229 16.67 0.59 11.28
CA VAL A 229 15.46 1.03 10.59
C VAL A 229 14.47 -0.13 10.46
N VAL A 230 13.19 0.18 10.64
CA VAL A 230 12.08 -0.74 10.33
C VAL A 230 11.31 -0.18 9.14
N VAL A 231 11.10 -1.00 8.11
CA VAL A 231 10.28 -0.64 6.95
C VAL A 231 9.14 -1.62 6.81
N SER A 232 7.98 -1.13 6.45
CA SER A 232 6.77 -1.93 6.28
C SER A 232 6.02 -1.54 5.00
N ASN A 233 5.48 -2.52 4.30
CA ASN A 233 4.66 -2.27 3.13
C ASN A 233 3.32 -1.57 3.46
N ASN A 234 2.87 -1.57 4.73
CA ASN A 234 1.74 -0.75 5.17
C ASN A 234 1.85 -0.33 6.65
N ASP A 235 1.04 0.64 7.05
CA ASP A 235 1.02 1.16 8.42
C ASP A 235 0.51 0.14 9.44
N GLY A 236 -0.46 -0.69 9.10
CA GLY A 236 -0.99 -1.69 10.04
C GLY A 236 0.09 -2.63 10.58
N MET A 237 0.94 -3.13 9.69
CA MET A 237 2.10 -3.96 10.06
C MET A 237 3.20 -3.11 10.71
N GLY A 238 3.49 -1.91 10.16
CA GLY A 238 4.49 -0.98 10.69
C GLY A 238 4.18 -0.55 12.12
N MET A 239 2.96 -0.16 12.41
CA MET A 239 2.50 0.21 13.75
C MET A 239 2.57 -0.96 14.74
N SER A 240 2.29 -2.18 14.29
CA SER A 240 2.45 -3.36 15.13
C SER A 240 3.91 -3.56 15.56
N MET A 241 4.88 -3.44 14.65
CA MET A 241 6.31 -3.52 14.95
C MET A 241 6.79 -2.33 15.79
N PHE A 242 6.30 -1.12 15.49
CA PHE A 242 6.61 0.10 16.23
C PHE A 242 6.21 -0.03 17.70
N ASN A 243 4.96 -0.40 17.96
CA ASN A 243 4.44 -0.55 19.31
C ASN A 243 5.05 -1.76 20.06
N ALA A 244 5.39 -2.84 19.33
CA ALA A 244 5.98 -4.02 19.96
C ALA A 244 7.44 -3.83 20.40
N TRP A 245 8.20 -2.96 19.70
CA TRP A 245 9.62 -2.82 19.99
C TRP A 245 10.25 -1.49 19.56
N ALA A 246 9.99 -1.00 18.36
CA ALA A 246 10.78 0.09 17.76
C ALA A 246 10.64 1.41 18.52
N LYS A 247 9.45 1.73 19.03
CA LYS A 247 9.17 2.92 19.83
C LYS A 247 10.06 3.02 21.08
N ASP A 248 10.11 1.96 21.87
CA ASP A 248 10.89 1.94 23.13
C ASP A 248 12.40 1.96 22.86
N ASN A 249 12.82 1.45 21.70
CA ASN A 249 14.21 1.41 21.28
C ASN A 249 14.63 2.60 20.40
N LYS A 250 13.70 3.53 20.14
CA LYS A 250 13.91 4.74 19.33
C LYS A 250 14.40 4.41 17.90
N VAL A 251 13.89 3.32 17.34
CA VAL A 251 14.18 2.91 15.97
C VAL A 251 13.10 3.49 15.06
N PRO A 252 13.46 4.30 14.04
CA PRO A 252 12.49 4.85 13.10
C PRO A 252 11.79 3.73 12.34
N THR A 253 10.48 3.84 12.22
CA THR A 253 9.64 2.90 11.48
C THR A 253 8.91 3.63 10.38
N PHE A 254 8.93 3.08 9.16
CA PHE A 254 8.31 3.68 7.99
C PHE A 254 7.24 2.75 7.43
N GLY A 255 6.06 3.30 7.21
CA GLY A 255 4.91 2.58 6.69
C GLY A 255 4.40 3.12 5.36
N TYR A 256 3.13 2.83 5.09
CA TYR A 256 2.40 3.23 3.90
C TYR A 256 0.91 3.21 4.21
N ASP A 257 0.10 4.06 3.63
CA ASP A 257 -1.35 4.27 3.68
C ASP A 257 -1.78 5.55 4.43
N ALA A 258 -0.90 6.17 5.22
CA ALA A 258 -1.18 7.32 6.09
C ALA A 258 -2.39 7.08 7.02
N ASN A 259 -2.43 5.91 7.66
CA ASN A 259 -3.44 5.62 8.66
C ASN A 259 -3.35 6.61 9.82
N SER A 260 -4.48 7.03 10.36
CA SER A 260 -4.54 8.09 11.39
C SER A 260 -3.71 7.82 12.64
N ASP A 261 -3.57 6.56 13.04
CA ASP A 261 -2.72 6.13 14.16
C ASP A 261 -1.23 6.23 13.83
N ALA A 262 -0.82 5.88 12.59
CA ALA A 262 0.55 6.03 12.11
C ALA A 262 0.94 7.50 11.96
N VAL A 263 0.05 8.33 11.40
CA VAL A 263 0.26 9.78 11.29
C VAL A 263 0.44 10.41 12.68
N ALA A 264 -0.41 10.07 13.64
CA ALA A 264 -0.26 10.55 15.02
C ALA A 264 1.05 10.08 15.67
N ALA A 265 1.49 8.86 15.37
CA ALA A 265 2.72 8.28 15.91
C ALA A 265 4.01 8.93 15.36
N ILE A 266 3.95 9.71 14.28
CA ILE A 266 5.10 10.47 13.78
C ILE A 266 5.60 11.44 14.86
N GLY A 267 4.70 12.09 15.60
CA GLY A 267 5.05 12.91 16.78
C GLY A 267 5.69 12.12 17.94
N GLU A 268 5.60 10.80 17.92
CA GLU A 268 6.15 9.90 18.94
C GLU A 268 7.39 9.12 18.47
N GLY A 269 7.89 9.39 17.24
CA GLY A 269 9.09 8.78 16.69
C GLY A 269 8.84 7.75 15.56
N TYR A 270 7.61 7.60 15.08
CA TYR A 270 7.36 6.92 13.80
C TYR A 270 8.02 7.75 12.69
N GLY A 271 8.81 7.12 11.83
CA GLY A 271 9.63 7.84 10.86
C GLY A 271 8.84 8.54 9.75
N GLY A 272 7.75 7.93 9.33
CA GLY A 272 6.86 8.46 8.29
C GLY A 272 6.03 7.40 7.60
N THR A 273 5.12 7.85 6.75
CA THR A 273 4.23 7.01 5.95
C THR A 273 3.96 7.66 4.59
N ILE A 274 3.35 6.94 3.67
CA ILE A 274 2.93 7.46 2.37
C ILE A 274 1.41 7.56 2.33
N SER A 275 0.88 8.76 2.06
CA SER A 275 -0.52 8.94 1.73
C SER A 275 -0.77 8.61 0.27
N GLN A 276 -1.77 7.77 0.02
CA GLN A 276 -2.27 7.46 -1.33
C GLN A 276 -3.39 8.42 -1.76
N HIS A 277 -3.71 9.45 -0.97
CA HIS A 277 -4.85 10.33 -1.19
C HIS A 277 -6.16 9.58 -1.45
N ALA A 278 -6.54 8.73 -0.51
CA ALA A 278 -7.74 7.92 -0.62
C ALA A 278 -9.03 8.75 -0.77
N ASP A 279 -9.05 9.97 -0.23
CA ASP A 279 -10.08 10.98 -0.39
C ASP A 279 -10.17 11.49 -1.82
N VAL A 280 -9.03 11.85 -2.43
CA VAL A 280 -8.93 12.24 -3.86
C VAL A 280 -9.40 11.11 -4.76
N GLN A 281 -8.96 9.87 -4.48
CA GLN A 281 -9.42 8.69 -5.24
C GLN A 281 -10.93 8.51 -5.13
N ALA A 282 -11.51 8.64 -3.94
CA ALA A 282 -12.95 8.52 -3.73
C ALA A 282 -13.73 9.59 -4.50
N TYR A 283 -13.29 10.84 -4.42
CA TYR A 283 -13.90 11.96 -5.16
C TYR A 283 -13.84 11.72 -6.68
N LEU A 284 -12.67 11.42 -7.21
CA LEU A 284 -12.49 11.18 -8.65
C LEU A 284 -13.34 9.99 -9.12
N THR A 285 -13.38 8.89 -8.37
CA THR A 285 -14.19 7.72 -8.73
C THR A 285 -15.67 8.06 -8.86
N LEU A 286 -16.20 8.79 -7.88
CA LEU A 286 -17.62 9.18 -7.88
C LEU A 286 -17.92 10.18 -8.99
N ARG A 287 -17.02 11.14 -9.22
CA ARG A 287 -17.19 12.14 -10.28
C ARG A 287 -17.12 11.49 -11.67
N VAL A 288 -16.11 10.66 -11.93
CA VAL A 288 -15.94 9.92 -13.18
C VAL A 288 -17.17 9.05 -13.48
N LEU A 289 -17.62 8.24 -12.51
CA LEU A 289 -18.81 7.43 -12.70
C LEU A 289 -20.06 8.26 -12.94
N ARG A 290 -20.21 9.37 -12.23
CA ARG A 290 -21.36 10.27 -12.40
C ARG A 290 -21.36 10.88 -13.80
N ASN A 291 -20.24 11.41 -14.26
CA ASN A 291 -20.11 12.01 -15.58
C ASN A 291 -20.41 10.99 -16.69
N ALA A 292 -19.85 9.78 -16.56
CA ALA A 292 -20.10 8.68 -17.50
C ALA A 292 -21.59 8.25 -17.54
N LEU A 293 -22.27 8.22 -16.40
CA LEU A 293 -23.71 7.90 -16.32
C LEU A 293 -24.61 9.01 -16.87
N ASP A 294 -24.23 10.26 -16.70
CA ASP A 294 -24.96 11.42 -17.21
C ASP A 294 -24.66 11.66 -18.70
N GLY A 295 -23.67 10.96 -19.29
CA GLY A 295 -23.27 11.09 -20.69
C GLY A 295 -22.62 12.45 -21.01
N VAL A 296 -21.99 13.08 -20.02
CA VAL A 296 -21.22 14.31 -20.16
C VAL A 296 -19.72 13.99 -20.27
N ASP A 297 -18.92 15.02 -20.61
CA ASP A 297 -17.47 14.87 -20.62
C ASP A 297 -16.95 14.36 -19.27
N ILE A 298 -16.03 13.40 -19.32
CA ILE A 298 -15.55 12.70 -18.14
C ILE A 298 -14.90 13.64 -17.12
N ASP A 299 -14.29 14.72 -17.58
CA ASP A 299 -13.61 15.74 -16.77
C ASP A 299 -14.55 16.79 -16.20
N THR A 300 -15.85 16.74 -16.52
CA THR A 300 -16.82 17.76 -16.10
C THR A 300 -16.80 17.90 -14.57
N GLY A 301 -16.43 19.09 -14.10
CA GLY A 301 -16.37 19.42 -12.68
C GLY A 301 -15.17 18.86 -11.93
N ILE A 302 -14.26 18.11 -12.58
CA ILE A 302 -12.95 17.80 -12.05
C ILE A 302 -12.05 19.03 -12.25
N GLY A 303 -11.26 19.39 -11.24
CA GLY A 303 -10.45 20.62 -11.30
C GLY A 303 -11.25 21.93 -11.20
N THR A 304 -12.51 21.86 -10.77
CA THR A 304 -13.35 23.04 -10.54
C THR A 304 -13.64 23.18 -9.05
N ALA A 305 -13.47 24.38 -8.50
CA ALA A 305 -13.74 24.63 -7.09
C ALA A 305 -15.20 24.30 -6.73
N ASP A 306 -15.39 23.62 -5.62
CA ASP A 306 -16.68 23.37 -5.00
C ASP A 306 -17.23 24.65 -4.30
N ASP A 307 -18.41 24.55 -3.68
CA ASP A 307 -19.02 25.64 -2.94
C ASP A 307 -18.20 26.12 -1.72
N ALA A 308 -17.30 25.28 -1.22
CA ALA A 308 -16.37 25.60 -0.14
C ALA A 308 -15.02 26.15 -0.64
N GLY A 309 -14.80 26.15 -1.95
CA GLY A 309 -13.58 26.63 -2.60
C GLY A 309 -12.50 25.57 -2.75
N ASN A 310 -12.78 24.28 -2.41
CA ASN A 310 -11.83 23.19 -2.62
C ASN A 310 -11.80 22.82 -4.10
N CYS A 311 -10.61 22.61 -4.62
CA CYS A 311 -10.39 22.29 -6.03
C CYS A 311 -9.24 21.29 -6.13
N LEU A 312 -9.42 20.21 -6.88
CA LEU A 312 -8.31 19.31 -7.22
C LEU A 312 -7.51 19.92 -8.37
N VAL A 313 -6.20 19.90 -8.25
CA VAL A 313 -5.28 20.46 -9.24
C VAL A 313 -4.52 19.33 -9.91
N GLU A 314 -4.63 19.25 -11.25
CA GLU A 314 -3.85 18.28 -12.01
C GLU A 314 -2.34 18.59 -11.88
N GLY A 315 -1.55 17.57 -11.61
CA GLY A 315 -0.11 17.69 -11.33
C GLY A 315 0.24 17.94 -9.86
N GLU A 316 -0.73 18.27 -9.00
CA GLU A 316 -0.56 18.43 -7.55
C GLU A 316 -1.33 17.35 -6.77
N ASP A 317 -2.60 17.13 -7.11
CA ASP A 317 -3.47 16.17 -6.43
C ASP A 317 -3.61 14.87 -7.24
N TYR A 318 -3.65 14.98 -8.55
CA TYR A 318 -3.82 13.83 -9.45
C TYR A 318 -3.12 14.04 -10.80
N ARG A 319 -2.98 12.93 -11.53
CA ARG A 319 -2.54 12.88 -12.93
C ARG A 319 -3.59 12.12 -13.75
N TYR A 320 -3.96 12.63 -14.91
CA TYR A 320 -4.81 11.91 -15.87
C TYR A 320 -4.00 11.31 -17.01
N SER A 321 -4.31 10.09 -17.40
CA SER A 321 -3.81 9.42 -18.60
C SER A 321 -4.96 9.19 -19.56
N GLU A 322 -5.02 9.95 -20.66
CA GLU A 322 -6.03 9.79 -21.70
C GLU A 322 -5.91 8.41 -22.38
N GLU A 323 -4.68 7.97 -22.65
CA GLU A 323 -4.41 6.67 -23.28
C GLU A 323 -5.02 5.51 -22.49
N ASP A 324 -4.88 5.54 -21.15
CA ASP A 324 -5.34 4.49 -20.26
C ASP A 324 -6.70 4.82 -19.64
N ARG A 325 -7.29 5.97 -19.92
CA ARG A 325 -8.53 6.46 -19.28
C ARG A 325 -8.48 6.35 -17.75
N SER A 326 -7.33 6.74 -17.19
CA SER A 326 -6.97 6.49 -15.80
C SER A 326 -6.63 7.79 -15.07
N TYR A 327 -7.19 7.94 -13.88
CA TYR A 327 -6.85 9.00 -12.93
C TYR A 327 -5.99 8.40 -11.83
N TYR A 328 -4.82 8.98 -11.62
CA TYR A 328 -3.88 8.59 -10.58
C TYR A 328 -3.80 9.70 -9.53
N ALA A 329 -4.35 9.48 -8.35
CA ALA A 329 -4.07 10.33 -7.19
C ALA A 329 -2.57 10.28 -6.89
N LEU A 330 -1.96 11.44 -6.64
CA LEU A 330 -0.53 11.51 -6.36
C LEU A 330 -0.24 11.09 -4.93
N ASN A 331 0.77 10.26 -4.75
CA ASN A 331 1.22 9.87 -3.43
C ASN A 331 2.05 10.99 -2.79
N ILE A 332 1.93 11.15 -1.48
CA ILE A 332 2.68 12.13 -0.69
C ILE A 332 3.37 11.45 0.49
N ALA A 333 4.65 11.78 0.70
CA ALA A 333 5.36 11.38 1.91
C ALA A 333 4.87 12.23 3.10
N VAL A 334 4.42 11.56 4.15
CA VAL A 334 3.98 12.17 5.41
C VAL A 334 5.08 11.93 6.44
N THR A 335 5.71 13.00 6.88
CA THR A 335 6.88 12.98 7.76
C THR A 335 6.70 13.99 8.90
N ALA A 336 7.68 14.10 9.77
CA ALA A 336 7.69 15.12 10.85
C ALA A 336 7.53 16.57 10.33
N GLU A 337 7.75 16.81 9.06
CA GLU A 337 7.69 18.15 8.45
C GLU A 337 6.24 18.58 8.10
N ASN A 338 5.36 17.60 7.81
CA ASN A 338 4.00 17.89 7.31
C ASN A 338 2.87 17.05 7.94
N TYR A 339 3.15 16.15 8.88
CA TYR A 339 2.12 15.24 9.44
C TYR A 339 0.94 15.98 10.09
N ASN A 340 1.15 17.22 10.55
CA ASN A 340 0.07 18.01 11.12
C ASN A 340 -1.03 18.33 10.10
N ASP A 341 -0.70 18.40 8.82
CA ASP A 341 -1.65 18.64 7.74
C ASP A 341 -2.56 17.42 7.52
N PHE A 342 -2.15 16.26 8.01
CA PHE A 342 -2.88 14.98 7.90
C PHE A 342 -3.58 14.57 9.21
N THR A 343 -3.42 15.33 10.30
CA THR A 343 -4.07 15.03 11.59
C THR A 343 -5.46 15.64 11.72
N ASP A 344 -5.78 16.64 10.92
CA ASP A 344 -7.08 17.33 11.00
C ASP A 344 -8.13 16.53 10.20
N SER A 345 -9.00 15.84 10.95
CA SER A 345 -10.11 15.06 10.39
C SER A 345 -11.15 15.91 9.62
N THR A 346 -11.04 17.24 9.66
CA THR A 346 -11.91 18.14 8.90
C THR A 346 -11.54 18.22 7.42
N LEU A 347 -10.29 17.86 7.04
CA LEU A 347 -9.88 17.79 5.65
C LEU A 347 -10.36 16.52 4.93
N SER A 348 -10.84 15.51 5.65
CA SER A 348 -11.36 14.26 5.06
C SER A 348 -12.84 14.30 4.66
N LEU A 349 -13.49 15.45 4.77
CA LEU A 349 -14.87 15.63 4.33
C LEU A 349 -14.91 16.39 3.02
N ILE A 350 -14.55 15.73 1.93
CA ILE A 350 -15.06 16.11 0.63
C ILE A 350 -16.57 15.92 0.71
N HIS A 351 -17.29 16.99 0.86
CA HIS A 351 -18.76 16.99 0.81
C HIS A 351 -19.17 16.64 -0.62
N ILE A 352 -19.54 15.37 -0.85
CA ILE A 352 -20.11 14.87 -2.10
C ILE A 352 -21.57 15.27 -2.19
#